data_8f465f58b7dfc0fc8e7d656070badd9e
#
_entry.id   8f465f58b7dfc0fc8e7d656070badd9e
#
_cell.length_a   1.000
_cell.length_b   1.000
_cell.length_c   1.000
_cell.angle_alpha   90.00
_cell.angle_beta   90.00
_cell.angle_gamma   90.00
#
_symmetry.space_group_name_H-M   'P 1'
#
loop_
_entity.id
_entity.type
_entity.pdbx_description
1 polymer ?
#
loop_
_entity_poly.entity_id
_entity_poly.type
_entity_poly.pdbx_seq_one_letter_code
_entity_poly.pdbx_strand_id
1 'polypeptide(L)'
;RRGGVSPVHVVALQHLLLLSVELEDSVYSPSEFAIIASDNPDDFQVESTLSLADESNLKLELRLHYHTYPDSGGAFKVQIYAPYIFLNLSQLPVTIKSRPWAGHSKIVAGQDLHEKDYDASEHSKPFLLSRLRESNNRFMLRTTASSWSKPLSFDVIGSEVGVAIPSVNGDLELQLGLDIEDGLAKFKLSKVVKLAPRYLIHNLLPFAVRLAESQGGDPILIDAGDRVPLHWLHVLSLIHISEPTRPY
;
A
#
# COMPACT_ATOMS: atom_id res chain seq x y z
N ARG A 1 1.73 10.65 -20.04
CA ARG A 1 2.79 11.04 -19.06
C ARG A 1 2.27 10.74 -17.66
N ARG A 2 2.91 9.83 -16.94
CA ARG A 2 2.50 9.48 -15.58
C ARG A 2 2.98 10.55 -14.59
N GLY A 3 2.05 11.34 -14.08
CA GLY A 3 2.28 12.44 -13.16
C GLY A 3 2.99 13.64 -13.83
N GLY A 4 2.70 14.82 -13.44
CA GLY A 4 3.29 16.03 -14.00
C GLY A 4 2.62 17.29 -13.48
N VAL A 5 3.09 18.42 -13.97
CA VAL A 5 2.45 19.73 -13.77
C VAL A 5 1.76 20.11 -15.07
N SER A 6 0.47 20.39 -15.00
CA SER A 6 -0.32 20.87 -16.12
C SER A 6 -0.75 22.32 -15.83
N PRO A 7 -0.28 23.32 -16.57
CA PRO A 7 -0.72 24.67 -16.38
C PRO A 7 -2.15 24.86 -16.90
N VAL A 8 -2.98 25.53 -16.12
CA VAL A 8 -4.33 25.94 -16.51
C VAL A 8 -4.31 27.46 -16.69
N HIS A 9 -4.39 27.91 -17.94
CA HIS A 9 -4.24 29.32 -18.28
C HIS A 9 -5.55 30.07 -18.44
N VAL A 10 -6.66 29.35 -18.59
CA VAL A 10 -7.98 29.95 -18.89
C VAL A 10 -8.90 29.73 -17.70
N VAL A 11 -8.67 30.51 -16.64
CA VAL A 11 -9.58 30.55 -15.49
C VAL A 11 -9.88 32.01 -15.21
N ALA A 12 -11.14 32.39 -15.35
CA ALA A 12 -11.61 33.66 -14.81
C ALA A 12 -11.69 33.50 -13.27
N LEU A 13 -10.68 33.98 -12.56
CA LEU A 13 -10.59 33.91 -11.09
C LEU A 13 -11.71 34.68 -10.36
N GLN A 14 -12.61 35.31 -11.08
CA GLN A 14 -13.77 36.02 -10.52
C GLN A 14 -14.90 35.08 -10.06
N HIS A 15 -14.71 33.79 -10.16
CA HIS A 15 -15.73 32.79 -9.86
C HIS A 15 -15.16 31.61 -9.07
N LEU A 16 -16.06 30.86 -8.49
CA LEU A 16 -15.80 29.60 -7.84
C LEU A 16 -15.07 28.62 -8.77
N LEU A 17 -13.91 28.14 -8.37
CA LEU A 17 -13.17 27.12 -9.11
C LEU A 17 -13.42 25.76 -8.49
N LEU A 18 -13.99 24.88 -9.30
CA LEU A 18 -14.32 23.51 -8.93
C LEU A 18 -13.37 22.53 -9.60
N LEU A 19 -12.95 21.51 -8.86
CA LEU A 19 -12.11 20.43 -9.33
C LEU A 19 -12.82 19.08 -9.15
N SER A 20 -12.87 18.27 -10.21
CA SER A 20 -13.20 16.87 -10.16
C SER A 20 -12.04 16.05 -10.74
N VAL A 21 -11.84 14.86 -10.22
CA VAL A 21 -10.74 13.97 -10.62
C VAL A 21 -11.30 12.62 -11.01
N GLU A 22 -10.85 12.12 -12.15
CA GLU A 22 -11.05 10.75 -12.62
C GLU A 22 -9.69 10.05 -12.68
N LEU A 23 -9.62 8.83 -12.19
CA LEU A 23 -8.43 8.00 -12.26
C LEU A 23 -8.55 7.07 -13.47
N GLU A 24 -7.64 7.23 -14.40
CA GLU A 24 -7.54 6.38 -15.59
C GLU A 24 -7.25 4.92 -15.21
N ASP A 25 -7.88 3.96 -15.87
CA ASP A 25 -7.74 2.51 -15.62
C ASP A 25 -8.02 2.11 -14.15
N SER A 26 -8.96 2.76 -13.50
CA SER A 26 -9.32 2.46 -12.12
C SER A 26 -10.77 2.02 -11.97
N VAL A 27 -11.06 1.33 -10.87
CA VAL A 27 -12.43 0.92 -10.50
C VAL A 27 -13.22 2.05 -9.84
N TYR A 28 -12.59 3.19 -9.59
CA TYR A 28 -13.24 4.32 -8.93
C TYR A 28 -13.97 5.20 -9.95
N SER A 29 -15.19 5.58 -9.61
CA SER A 29 -15.94 6.61 -10.33
C SER A 29 -15.26 7.98 -10.15
N PRO A 30 -15.50 8.94 -11.07
CA PRO A 30 -15.03 10.31 -10.90
C PRO A 30 -15.45 10.89 -9.54
N SER A 31 -14.61 11.73 -8.96
CA SER A 31 -14.92 12.39 -7.71
C SER A 31 -16.07 13.39 -7.87
N GLU A 32 -16.75 13.69 -6.77
CA GLU A 32 -17.56 14.89 -6.69
C GLU A 32 -16.69 16.14 -6.89
N PHE A 33 -17.32 17.29 -7.15
CA PHE A 33 -16.61 18.53 -7.32
C PHE A 33 -16.17 19.09 -5.95
N ALA A 34 -14.88 19.38 -5.83
CA ALA A 34 -14.29 20.07 -4.69
C ALA A 34 -14.01 21.53 -5.03
N ILE A 35 -14.25 22.41 -4.07
CA ILE A 35 -13.91 23.84 -4.19
C ILE A 35 -12.41 23.99 -3.97
N ILE A 36 -11.68 24.49 -4.96
CA ILE A 36 -10.23 24.71 -4.88
C ILE A 36 -9.82 26.19 -4.84
N ALA A 37 -10.71 27.08 -5.25
CA ALA A 37 -10.56 28.52 -5.06
C ALA A 37 -11.93 29.19 -5.04
N SER A 38 -12.05 30.31 -4.30
CA SER A 38 -13.21 31.18 -4.22
C SER A 38 -12.77 32.62 -3.96
N ASP A 39 -13.46 33.57 -4.56
CA ASP A 39 -13.25 34.99 -4.33
C ASP A 39 -13.82 35.46 -2.99
N ASN A 40 -14.75 34.72 -2.41
CA ASN A 40 -15.37 35.03 -1.14
C ASN A 40 -15.02 33.97 -0.09
N PRO A 41 -13.91 34.16 0.66
CA PRO A 41 -13.45 33.18 1.64
C PRO A 41 -14.43 32.96 2.80
N ASP A 42 -15.35 33.89 3.02
CA ASP A 42 -16.32 33.79 4.11
C ASP A 42 -17.51 32.88 3.76
N ASP A 43 -17.80 32.73 2.47
CA ASP A 43 -18.94 31.93 1.99
C ASP A 43 -18.54 30.48 1.62
N PHE A 44 -17.25 30.24 1.30
CA PHE A 44 -16.78 28.93 0.82
C PHE A 44 -15.46 28.54 1.45
N GLN A 45 -15.47 27.40 2.10
CA GLN A 45 -14.24 26.80 2.59
C GLN A 45 -13.58 25.99 1.47
N VAL A 46 -12.31 26.31 1.18
CA VAL A 46 -11.51 25.53 0.22
C VAL A 46 -11.31 24.12 0.74
N GLU A 47 -11.68 23.14 -0.04
CA GLU A 47 -11.59 21.74 0.37
C GLU A 47 -10.17 21.21 0.27
N SER A 48 -9.79 20.40 1.23
CA SER A 48 -8.46 19.77 1.31
C SER A 48 -8.46 18.29 0.87
N THR A 49 -9.63 17.76 0.53
CA THR A 49 -9.82 16.35 0.16
C THR A 49 -10.77 16.19 -1.01
N LEU A 50 -10.55 15.14 -1.79
CA LEU A 50 -11.42 14.66 -2.85
C LEU A 50 -11.75 13.20 -2.59
N SER A 51 -13.03 12.84 -2.56
CA SER A 51 -13.50 11.47 -2.38
C SER A 51 -13.89 10.85 -3.73
N LEU A 52 -13.32 9.69 -4.01
CA LEU A 52 -13.74 8.81 -5.11
C LEU A 52 -14.36 7.56 -4.50
N ALA A 53 -15.37 6.98 -5.13
CA ALA A 53 -15.99 5.75 -4.68
C ALA A 53 -16.01 4.71 -5.81
N ASP A 54 -15.85 3.43 -5.46
CA ASP A 54 -16.07 2.33 -6.39
C ASP A 54 -17.54 1.86 -6.35
N GLU A 55 -17.87 0.86 -7.16
CA GLU A 55 -19.21 0.26 -7.20
C GLU A 55 -19.67 -0.32 -5.86
N SER A 56 -18.73 -0.73 -5.01
CA SER A 56 -18.97 -1.23 -3.66
C SER A 56 -19.06 -0.12 -2.61
N ASN A 57 -19.02 1.14 -3.03
CA ASN A 57 -18.94 2.32 -2.16
C ASN A 57 -17.68 2.37 -1.29
N LEU A 58 -16.61 1.68 -1.72
CA LEU A 58 -15.30 1.80 -1.10
C LEU A 58 -14.69 3.16 -1.49
N LYS A 59 -14.40 3.98 -0.51
CA LYS A 59 -13.91 5.34 -0.73
C LYS A 59 -12.39 5.40 -0.79
N LEU A 60 -11.89 6.13 -1.77
CA LEU A 60 -10.51 6.60 -1.84
C LEU A 60 -10.50 8.11 -1.65
N GLU A 61 -9.90 8.59 -0.56
CA GLU A 61 -9.75 10.01 -0.29
C GLU A 61 -8.38 10.49 -0.76
N LEU A 62 -8.36 11.31 -1.78
CA LEU A 62 -7.18 12.03 -2.21
C LEU A 62 -7.05 13.32 -1.40
N ARG A 63 -5.81 13.74 -1.16
CA ARG A 63 -5.49 14.99 -0.49
C ARG A 63 -5.16 16.06 -1.49
N LEU A 64 -5.55 17.29 -1.18
CA LEU A 64 -5.21 18.48 -1.93
C LEU A 64 -4.22 19.32 -1.09
N HIS A 65 -3.11 19.68 -1.70
CA HIS A 65 -2.12 20.57 -1.09
C HIS A 65 -1.98 21.82 -1.96
N TYR A 66 -2.15 22.97 -1.36
CA TYR A 66 -2.11 24.26 -2.02
C TYR A 66 -0.76 24.94 -1.79
N HIS A 67 -0.24 25.52 -2.84
CA HIS A 67 0.96 26.32 -2.79
C HIS A 67 0.72 27.63 -3.57
N THR A 68 0.71 28.73 -2.88
CA THR A 68 0.58 30.06 -3.48
C THR A 68 1.95 30.61 -3.85
N TYR A 69 2.05 31.27 -4.98
CA TYR A 69 3.27 31.95 -5.40
C TYR A 69 3.20 33.43 -4.99
N PRO A 70 4.11 33.90 -4.13
CA PRO A 70 4.18 35.34 -3.78
C PRO A 70 4.39 36.18 -5.04
N ASP A 71 3.85 37.38 -5.03
CA ASP A 71 4.03 38.40 -6.09
C ASP A 71 3.63 37.96 -7.52
N SER A 72 2.79 36.94 -7.66
CA SER A 72 2.38 36.38 -8.93
C SER A 72 0.99 36.81 -9.41
N GLY A 73 0.37 37.79 -8.73
CA GLY A 73 -1.00 38.18 -9.06
C GLY A 73 -2.06 37.14 -8.71
N GLY A 74 -1.79 36.30 -7.70
CA GLY A 74 -2.73 35.28 -7.22
C GLY A 74 -2.54 33.89 -7.82
N ALA A 75 -1.42 33.63 -8.51
CA ALA A 75 -1.14 32.29 -9.02
C ALA A 75 -0.97 31.27 -7.88
N PHE A 76 -1.54 30.11 -8.04
CA PHE A 76 -1.41 29.01 -7.09
C PHE A 76 -1.25 27.66 -7.81
N LYS A 77 -0.74 26.70 -7.08
CA LYS A 77 -0.59 25.32 -7.53
C LYS A 77 -1.36 24.39 -6.60
N VAL A 78 -2.17 23.52 -7.18
CA VAL A 78 -2.83 22.43 -6.46
C VAL A 78 -2.09 21.13 -6.73
N GLN A 79 -1.70 20.42 -5.69
CA GLN A 79 -1.09 19.11 -5.76
C GLN A 79 -2.09 18.08 -5.24
N ILE A 80 -2.40 17.09 -6.07
CA ILE A 80 -3.32 16.01 -5.75
C ILE A 80 -2.49 14.77 -5.46
N TYR A 81 -2.72 14.13 -4.31
CA TYR A 81 -1.97 12.94 -3.91
C TYR A 81 -2.79 12.01 -3.04
N ALA A 82 -2.46 10.72 -3.08
CA ALA A 82 -2.94 9.76 -2.10
C ALA A 82 -1.99 9.73 -0.90
N PRO A 83 -2.48 9.62 0.34
CA PRO A 83 -1.62 9.54 1.53
C PRO A 83 -0.62 8.39 1.48
N TYR A 84 -1.03 7.25 0.93
CA TYR A 84 -0.18 6.07 0.81
C TYR A 84 -0.19 5.51 -0.61
N ILE A 85 0.98 5.07 -1.05
CA ILE A 85 1.19 4.29 -2.27
C ILE A 85 1.70 2.93 -1.83
N PHE A 86 0.89 1.89 -2.04
CA PHE A 86 1.23 0.52 -1.65
C PHE A 86 1.81 -0.25 -2.84
N LEU A 87 2.93 -0.93 -2.61
CA LEU A 87 3.62 -1.77 -3.59
C LEU A 87 3.67 -3.21 -3.06
N ASN A 88 2.95 -4.11 -3.71
CA ASN A 88 3.02 -5.53 -3.39
C ASN A 88 4.18 -6.18 -4.16
N LEU A 89 5.29 -6.40 -3.49
CA LEU A 89 6.47 -7.09 -4.01
C LEU A 89 6.59 -8.52 -3.46
N SER A 90 5.58 -8.99 -2.73
CA SER A 90 5.62 -10.29 -2.06
C SER A 90 5.44 -11.48 -2.99
N GLN A 91 4.99 -11.29 -4.22
CA GLN A 91 4.60 -12.35 -5.15
C GLN A 91 3.38 -13.18 -4.68
N LEU A 92 2.64 -12.70 -3.70
CA LEU A 92 1.42 -13.33 -3.19
C LEU A 92 0.23 -12.38 -3.37
N PRO A 93 -0.96 -12.91 -3.65
CA PRO A 93 -2.18 -12.11 -3.57
C PRO A 93 -2.41 -11.69 -2.11
N VAL A 94 -2.64 -10.41 -1.88
CA VAL A 94 -2.78 -9.84 -0.55
C VAL A 94 -4.08 -9.06 -0.46
N THR A 95 -4.86 -9.33 0.57
CA THR A 95 -6.01 -8.51 0.95
C THR A 95 -5.60 -7.54 2.04
N ILE A 96 -5.91 -6.26 1.86
CA ILE A 96 -5.67 -5.22 2.86
C ILE A 96 -7.00 -4.74 3.43
N LYS A 97 -7.01 -4.55 4.73
CA LYS A 97 -8.14 -4.02 5.48
C LYS A 97 -7.67 -2.91 6.39
N SER A 98 -8.32 -1.77 6.30
CA SER A 98 -8.07 -0.70 7.26
C SER A 98 -8.78 -0.98 8.58
N ARG A 99 -8.10 -0.74 9.70
CA ARG A 99 -8.66 -0.88 11.04
C ARG A 99 -8.46 0.42 11.81
N PRO A 100 -9.54 1.16 12.11
CA PRO A 100 -9.43 2.32 12.99
C PRO A 100 -8.98 1.85 14.39
N TRP A 101 -8.14 2.62 15.05
CA TRP A 101 -7.76 2.33 16.42
C TRP A 101 -8.96 2.55 17.34
N ALA A 102 -9.56 1.49 17.81
CA ALA A 102 -10.58 1.55 18.82
C ALA A 102 -9.90 1.60 20.20
N GLY A 103 -9.57 2.80 20.64
CA GLY A 103 -9.38 3.01 22.07
C GLY A 103 -10.72 2.77 22.74
N HIS A 104 -10.88 1.66 23.47
CA HIS A 104 -11.98 1.32 24.37
C HIS A 104 -13.42 1.40 23.83
N SER A 105 -13.65 1.70 22.57
CA SER A 105 -14.99 1.71 21.96
C SER A 105 -15.28 0.36 21.33
N LYS A 106 -16.35 -0.27 21.78
CA LYS A 106 -16.97 -1.42 21.10
C LYS A 106 -17.07 -1.10 19.62
N ILE A 107 -16.65 -2.04 18.78
CA ILE A 107 -16.88 -2.00 17.33
C ILE A 107 -18.38 -1.82 17.17
N VAL A 108 -18.80 -0.65 16.74
CA VAL A 108 -20.20 -0.41 16.40
C VAL A 108 -20.43 -1.23 15.13
N ALA A 109 -21.33 -2.20 15.22
CA ALA A 109 -21.77 -2.98 14.08
C ALA A 109 -22.25 -1.99 12.99
N GLY A 110 -21.64 -2.01 11.79
CA GLY A 110 -21.94 -1.11 10.69
C GLY A 110 -20.82 -0.17 10.27
N GLN A 111 -19.64 -0.18 10.93
CA GLN A 111 -18.44 0.42 10.33
C GLN A 111 -17.87 -0.57 9.33
N ASP A 112 -18.16 -0.33 8.05
CA ASP A 112 -17.66 -1.12 6.94
C ASP A 112 -16.12 -1.08 6.95
N LEU A 113 -15.57 -2.23 7.28
CA LEU A 113 -14.14 -2.47 7.20
C LEU A 113 -13.85 -2.70 5.72
N HIS A 114 -13.35 -1.70 5.04
CA HIS A 114 -13.03 -1.78 3.62
C HIS A 114 -11.93 -2.80 3.39
N GLU A 115 -12.29 -3.94 2.79
CA GLU A 115 -11.36 -4.96 2.34
C GLU A 115 -11.04 -4.71 0.87
N LYS A 116 -9.78 -4.74 0.50
CA LYS A 116 -9.34 -4.61 -0.87
C LYS A 116 -8.34 -5.70 -1.22
N ASP A 117 -8.63 -6.41 -2.30
CA ASP A 117 -7.78 -7.47 -2.83
C ASP A 117 -6.76 -6.90 -3.82
N TYR A 118 -5.54 -7.37 -3.71
CA TYR A 118 -4.43 -7.02 -4.58
C TYR A 118 -3.88 -8.29 -5.22
N ASP A 119 -3.93 -8.36 -6.54
CA ASP A 119 -3.43 -9.51 -7.28
C ASP A 119 -1.89 -9.50 -7.33
N ALA A 120 -1.30 -10.69 -7.15
CA ALA A 120 0.14 -10.91 -7.26
C ALA A 120 0.67 -10.74 -8.69
N SER A 121 -0.15 -10.98 -9.72
CA SER A 121 0.22 -10.85 -11.11
C SER A 121 0.49 -9.39 -11.51
N GLU A 122 0.00 -8.43 -10.74
CA GLU A 122 0.18 -6.99 -10.97
C GLU A 122 1.33 -6.37 -10.14
N HIS A 123 2.40 -7.10 -9.92
CA HIS A 123 3.53 -6.73 -9.04
C HIS A 123 4.11 -5.33 -9.23
N SER A 124 3.90 -4.71 -10.37
CA SER A 124 4.46 -3.39 -10.68
C SER A 124 3.46 -2.25 -10.60
N LYS A 125 2.17 -2.53 -10.40
CA LYS A 125 1.17 -1.49 -10.32
C LYS A 125 1.01 -1.00 -8.88
N PRO A 126 1.31 0.28 -8.60
CA PRO A 126 1.10 0.84 -7.28
C PRO A 126 -0.40 0.99 -6.98
N PHE A 127 -0.79 0.65 -5.77
CA PHE A 127 -2.14 0.88 -5.27
C PHE A 127 -2.19 2.14 -4.42
N LEU A 128 -3.30 2.88 -4.53
CA LEU A 128 -3.53 4.05 -3.72
C LEU A 128 -4.37 3.68 -2.50
N LEU A 129 -3.91 4.10 -1.33
CA LEU A 129 -4.63 3.93 -0.08
C LEU A 129 -4.85 5.29 0.57
N SER A 130 -6.01 5.47 1.16
CA SER A 130 -6.35 6.65 1.94
C SER A 130 -6.38 6.35 3.43
N ARG A 131 -6.28 7.41 4.23
CA ARG A 131 -6.51 7.33 5.67
C ARG A 131 -8.01 7.35 5.93
N LEU A 132 -8.48 6.48 6.82
CA LEU A 132 -9.86 6.55 7.30
C LEU A 132 -10.09 7.73 8.25
N ARG A 133 -9.07 8.14 9.01
CA ARG A 133 -9.07 9.28 9.95
C ARG A 133 -7.66 9.81 10.14
N GLU A 134 -7.52 11.01 10.62
CA GLU A 134 -6.22 11.64 10.85
C GLU A 134 -5.41 11.01 12.00
N SER A 135 -6.08 10.38 12.96
CA SER A 135 -5.43 9.76 14.11
C SER A 135 -5.44 8.23 14.02
N ASN A 136 -4.26 7.62 14.13
CA ASN A 136 -4.05 6.18 14.34
C ASN A 136 -4.65 5.25 13.29
N ASN A 137 -4.33 5.45 12.01
CA ASN A 137 -4.68 4.51 10.96
C ASN A 137 -3.81 3.26 11.05
N ARG A 138 -4.47 2.11 11.18
CA ARG A 138 -3.83 0.81 11.16
C ARG A 138 -4.43 -0.04 10.06
N PHE A 139 -3.60 -0.86 9.46
CA PHE A 139 -3.97 -1.79 8.41
C PHE A 139 -3.70 -3.21 8.86
N MET A 140 -4.46 -4.13 8.34
CA MET A 140 -4.26 -5.57 8.52
C MET A 140 -4.13 -6.19 7.14
N LEU A 141 -3.29 -7.21 7.05
CA LEU A 141 -2.99 -7.94 5.82
C LEU A 141 -3.36 -9.41 5.99
N ARG A 142 -3.81 -10.04 4.92
CA ARG A 142 -3.93 -11.49 4.81
C ARG A 142 -3.66 -11.95 3.38
N THR A 143 -3.37 -13.25 3.22
CA THR A 143 -3.41 -13.95 1.93
C THR A 143 -4.53 -14.97 1.96
N THR A 144 -4.77 -15.65 0.84
CA THR A 144 -5.80 -16.70 0.76
C THR A 144 -5.59 -17.84 1.75
N ALA A 145 -4.34 -18.13 2.14
CA ALA A 145 -3.98 -19.23 3.04
C ALA A 145 -3.65 -18.79 4.47
N SER A 146 -3.79 -17.51 4.81
CA SER A 146 -3.46 -16.99 6.13
C SER A 146 -4.66 -16.39 6.86
N SER A 147 -4.54 -16.29 8.17
CA SER A 147 -5.38 -15.43 9.00
C SER A 147 -5.03 -13.95 8.78
N TRP A 148 -5.70 -13.02 9.49
CA TRP A 148 -5.34 -11.61 9.47
C TRP A 148 -4.07 -11.36 10.30
N SER A 149 -3.20 -10.47 9.81
CA SER A 149 -2.05 -9.96 10.57
C SER A 149 -2.51 -9.20 11.82
N LYS A 150 -1.57 -8.97 12.73
CA LYS A 150 -1.73 -7.92 13.73
C LYS A 150 -1.86 -6.56 13.04
N PRO A 151 -2.55 -5.58 13.67
CA PRO A 151 -2.66 -4.24 13.12
C PRO A 151 -1.30 -3.57 12.95
N LEU A 152 -1.02 -3.10 11.73
CA LEU A 152 0.23 -2.46 11.30
C LEU A 152 -0.01 -0.96 11.14
N SER A 153 0.95 -0.13 11.50
CA SER A 153 0.94 1.30 11.21
C SER A 153 1.77 1.57 9.96
N PHE A 154 1.21 2.35 9.03
CA PHE A 154 1.94 2.83 7.86
C PHE A 154 2.47 4.25 8.04
N ASP A 155 2.40 4.79 9.25
CA ASP A 155 2.83 6.16 9.55
C ASP A 155 4.30 6.28 9.95
N VAL A 156 4.91 5.19 10.44
CA VAL A 156 6.29 5.20 10.94
C VAL A 156 7.27 4.97 9.80
N ILE A 157 7.94 6.03 9.38
CA ILE A 157 8.96 6.01 8.31
C ILE A 157 10.25 5.38 8.82
N GLY A 158 10.92 4.62 7.94
CA GLY A 158 12.20 3.96 8.25
C GLY A 158 12.05 2.73 9.15
N SER A 159 10.82 2.25 9.36
CA SER A 159 10.59 1.01 10.10
C SER A 159 10.58 -0.17 9.13
N GLU A 160 11.61 -0.97 9.16
CA GLU A 160 11.58 -2.33 8.63
C GLU A 160 10.86 -3.22 9.65
N VAL A 161 9.64 -3.57 9.38
CA VAL A 161 8.83 -4.41 10.27
C VAL A 161 8.67 -5.81 9.68
N GLY A 162 9.14 -6.82 10.42
CA GLY A 162 8.79 -8.20 10.13
C GLY A 162 7.32 -8.46 10.45
N VAL A 163 6.56 -8.93 9.47
CA VAL A 163 5.14 -9.26 9.60
C VAL A 163 5.01 -10.77 9.54
N ALA A 164 4.71 -11.39 10.67
CA ALA A 164 4.39 -12.81 10.76
C ALA A 164 2.87 -12.99 10.83
N ILE A 165 2.32 -13.76 9.91
CA ILE A 165 0.87 -14.00 9.82
C ILE A 165 0.63 -15.51 9.91
N PRO A 166 -0.09 -15.99 10.94
CA PRO A 166 -0.37 -17.42 11.06
C PRO A 166 -1.16 -17.95 9.87
N SER A 167 -0.85 -19.19 9.44
CA SER A 167 -1.70 -19.92 8.52
C SER A 167 -3.08 -20.18 9.13
N VAL A 168 -4.05 -20.50 8.29
CA VAL A 168 -5.39 -20.87 8.78
C VAL A 168 -5.33 -22.09 9.71
N ASN A 169 -4.42 -23.03 9.46
CA ASN A 169 -4.24 -24.24 10.26
C ASN A 169 -3.35 -24.04 11.51
N GLY A 170 -2.61 -22.91 11.58
CA GLY A 170 -1.81 -22.57 12.75
C GLY A 170 -0.41 -23.17 12.83
N ASP A 171 -0.03 -24.08 11.93
CA ASP A 171 1.26 -24.78 11.96
C ASP A 171 2.40 -23.97 11.33
N LEU A 172 2.04 -23.09 10.39
CA LEU A 172 2.97 -22.26 9.63
C LEU A 172 2.68 -20.78 9.86
N GLU A 173 3.71 -19.97 9.69
CA GLU A 173 3.60 -18.53 9.62
C GLU A 173 4.09 -18.01 8.27
N LEU A 174 3.30 -17.12 7.68
CA LEU A 174 3.72 -16.32 6.53
C LEU A 174 4.66 -15.22 7.00
N GLN A 175 5.87 -15.19 6.44
CA GLN A 175 6.92 -14.23 6.79
C GLN A 175 7.06 -13.17 5.69
N LEU A 176 6.65 -11.95 6.00
CA LEU A 176 6.75 -10.79 5.12
C LEU A 176 7.58 -9.69 5.77
N GLY A 177 8.19 -8.86 4.95
CA GLY A 177 8.83 -7.61 5.32
C GLY A 177 7.97 -6.43 4.86
N LEU A 178 7.79 -5.47 5.74
CA LEU A 178 7.13 -4.20 5.45
C LEU A 178 8.15 -3.08 5.59
N ASP A 179 8.33 -2.31 4.53
CA ASP A 179 9.18 -1.13 4.50
C ASP A 179 8.33 0.10 4.19
N ILE A 180 8.55 1.19 4.92
CA ILE A 180 7.81 2.44 4.77
C ILE A 180 8.80 3.58 4.60
N GLU A 181 8.71 4.25 3.47
CA GLU A 181 9.58 5.37 3.12
C GLU A 181 8.78 6.58 2.64
N ASP A 182 9.38 7.76 2.66
CA ASP A 182 8.81 8.92 2.01
C ASP A 182 8.91 8.76 0.49
N GLY A 183 7.87 9.16 -0.21
CA GLY A 183 7.88 9.18 -1.66
C GLY A 183 8.95 10.13 -2.20
N LEU A 184 9.65 9.70 -3.25
CA LEU A 184 10.69 10.50 -3.89
C LEU A 184 10.14 11.44 -4.97
N ALA A 185 10.82 12.56 -5.17
CA ALA A 185 10.54 13.53 -6.22
C ALA A 185 9.06 13.99 -6.24
N LYS A 186 8.32 13.63 -7.28
CA LYS A 186 6.91 14.01 -7.45
C LYS A 186 5.95 13.35 -6.45
N PHE A 187 6.36 12.28 -5.78
CA PHE A 187 5.56 11.54 -4.80
C PHE A 187 5.87 11.92 -3.35
N LYS A 188 6.65 12.96 -3.10
CA LYS A 188 7.12 13.38 -1.77
C LYS A 188 6.01 13.67 -0.73
N LEU A 189 4.78 13.88 -1.16
CA LEU A 189 3.63 14.08 -0.27
C LEU A 189 2.96 12.76 0.16
N SER A 190 3.31 11.66 -0.51
CA SER A 190 2.80 10.32 -0.22
C SER A 190 3.86 9.51 0.52
N LYS A 191 3.41 8.58 1.36
CA LYS A 191 4.27 7.53 1.87
C LYS A 191 4.19 6.31 0.96
N VAL A 192 5.34 5.69 0.71
CA VAL A 192 5.45 4.46 -0.08
C VAL A 192 5.59 3.29 0.88
N VAL A 193 4.63 2.37 0.82
CA VAL A 193 4.57 1.15 1.63
C VAL A 193 4.91 -0.02 0.73
N LYS A 194 6.03 -0.69 0.99
CA LYS A 194 6.49 -1.85 0.24
C LYS A 194 6.29 -3.11 1.07
N LEU A 195 5.61 -4.09 0.50
CA LEU A 195 5.46 -5.42 1.07
C LEU A 195 6.28 -6.41 0.25
N ALA A 196 7.25 -7.08 0.87
CA ALA A 196 8.15 -8.01 0.21
C ALA A 196 8.27 -9.31 1.01
N PRO A 197 8.80 -10.40 0.44
CA PRO A 197 9.20 -11.57 1.22
C PRO A 197 10.23 -11.15 2.27
N ARG A 198 10.09 -11.62 3.51
CA ARG A 198 11.07 -11.33 4.57
C ARG A 198 12.40 -12.04 4.32
N TYR A 199 12.34 -13.23 3.75
CA TYR A 199 13.50 -14.06 3.46
C TYR A 199 13.55 -14.40 1.98
N LEU A 200 14.70 -14.13 1.38
CA LEU A 200 15.00 -14.46 -0.01
C LEU A 200 16.30 -15.23 -0.04
N ILE A 201 16.25 -16.48 -0.50
CA ILE A 201 17.46 -17.28 -0.69
C ILE A 201 17.94 -17.12 -2.13
N HIS A 202 19.19 -16.74 -2.29
CA HIS A 202 19.86 -16.64 -3.58
C HIS A 202 20.96 -17.69 -3.63
N ASN A 203 20.84 -18.65 -4.53
CA ASN A 203 21.87 -19.67 -4.74
C ASN A 203 23.01 -19.11 -5.62
N LEU A 204 24.11 -18.72 -5.02
CA LEU A 204 25.31 -18.23 -5.72
C LEU A 204 26.31 -19.35 -6.03
N LEU A 205 25.99 -20.60 -5.73
CA LEU A 205 26.84 -21.75 -6.05
C LEU A 205 26.65 -22.18 -7.51
N PRO A 206 27.64 -22.82 -8.12
CA PRO A 206 27.54 -23.34 -9.48
C PRO A 206 26.69 -24.61 -9.60
N PHE A 207 26.07 -25.05 -8.52
CA PHE A 207 25.24 -26.26 -8.43
C PHE A 207 23.87 -25.92 -7.84
N ALA A 208 22.88 -26.77 -8.13
CA ALA A 208 21.59 -26.70 -7.43
C ALA A 208 21.77 -27.05 -5.95
N VAL A 209 21.02 -26.39 -5.09
CA VAL A 209 20.97 -26.68 -3.65
C VAL A 209 19.55 -27.11 -3.27
N ARG A 210 19.47 -27.98 -2.29
CA ARG A 210 18.20 -28.41 -1.70
C ARG A 210 18.03 -27.73 -0.35
N LEU A 211 16.90 -27.03 -0.20
CA LEU A 211 16.51 -26.39 1.05
C LEU A 211 15.40 -27.21 1.69
N ALA A 212 15.58 -27.61 2.94
CA ALA A 212 14.57 -28.33 3.69
C ALA A 212 14.43 -27.75 5.11
N GLU A 213 13.23 -27.72 5.63
CA GLU A 213 13.02 -27.46 7.06
C GLU A 213 13.22 -28.71 7.89
N SER A 214 13.78 -28.56 9.09
CA SER A 214 14.04 -29.69 10.01
C SER A 214 12.77 -30.34 10.55
N GLN A 215 11.67 -29.61 10.54
CA GLN A 215 10.37 -30.09 11.07
C GLN A 215 9.49 -30.79 10.02
N GLY A 216 9.97 -30.93 8.79
CA GLY A 216 9.23 -31.57 7.69
C GLY A 216 8.80 -30.54 6.64
N GLY A 217 8.23 -31.05 5.58
CA GLY A 217 7.86 -30.29 4.39
C GLY A 217 8.61 -30.76 3.16
N ASP A 218 8.09 -30.45 1.99
CA ASP A 218 8.73 -30.79 0.75
C ASP A 218 9.98 -29.91 0.54
N PRO A 219 11.14 -30.51 0.25
CA PRO A 219 12.35 -29.74 0.02
C PRO A 219 12.24 -28.91 -1.25
N ILE A 220 12.68 -27.67 -1.18
CA ILE A 220 12.75 -26.74 -2.31
C ILE A 220 14.10 -26.92 -3.00
N LEU A 221 14.08 -27.21 -4.31
CA LEU A 221 15.29 -27.20 -5.13
C LEU A 221 15.50 -25.80 -5.69
N ILE A 222 16.71 -25.26 -5.53
CA ILE A 222 17.10 -23.94 -6.01
C ILE A 222 18.26 -24.11 -6.98
N ASP A 223 18.03 -23.84 -8.26
CA ASP A 223 19.07 -23.97 -9.29
C ASP A 223 20.17 -22.91 -9.13
N ALA A 224 21.31 -23.14 -9.81
CA ALA A 224 22.44 -22.21 -9.78
C ALA A 224 22.03 -20.82 -10.30
N GLY A 225 22.25 -19.79 -9.49
CA GLY A 225 21.89 -18.40 -9.82
C GLY A 225 20.45 -18.00 -9.51
N ASP A 226 19.60 -18.94 -9.12
CA ASP A 226 18.19 -18.66 -8.85
C ASP A 226 17.95 -18.04 -7.47
N ARG A 227 16.79 -17.40 -7.35
CA ARG A 227 16.30 -16.76 -6.12
C ARG A 227 14.92 -17.29 -5.79
N VAL A 228 14.75 -17.74 -4.55
CA VAL A 228 13.48 -18.25 -4.07
C VAL A 228 13.08 -17.53 -2.79
N PRO A 229 11.86 -16.94 -2.75
CA PRO A 229 11.34 -16.37 -1.52
C PRO A 229 10.85 -17.47 -0.58
N LEU A 230 11.16 -17.34 0.71
CA LEU A 230 10.63 -18.19 1.76
C LEU A 230 9.45 -17.48 2.43
N HIS A 231 8.26 -17.82 2.01
CA HIS A 231 7.04 -17.21 2.51
C HIS A 231 6.54 -17.89 3.79
N TRP A 232 6.47 -19.22 3.77
CA TRP A 232 5.89 -20.03 4.84
C TRP A 232 6.97 -20.76 5.60
N LEU A 233 7.00 -20.58 6.91
CA LEU A 233 7.94 -21.25 7.80
C LEU A 233 7.18 -21.77 9.03
N HIS A 234 7.62 -22.89 9.58
CA HIS A 234 7.16 -23.32 10.89
C HIS A 234 7.55 -22.30 11.97
N VAL A 235 6.73 -22.16 12.98
CA VAL A 235 6.92 -21.18 14.07
C VAL A 235 8.30 -21.30 14.74
N LEU A 236 8.85 -22.55 14.76
CA LEU A 236 10.21 -22.85 15.25
C LEU A 236 11.01 -23.55 14.16
N SER A 237 11.27 -22.84 13.05
CA SER A 237 11.96 -23.44 11.89
C SER A 237 13.47 -23.44 12.04
N LEU A 238 14.07 -24.63 11.85
CA LEU A 238 15.50 -24.78 11.54
C LEU A 238 15.62 -25.17 10.07
N ILE A 239 16.24 -24.29 9.28
CA ILE A 239 16.45 -24.51 7.85
C ILE A 239 17.75 -25.24 7.63
N HIS A 240 17.69 -26.36 6.91
CA HIS A 240 18.86 -27.13 6.49
C HIS A 240 19.09 -26.99 4.99
N ILE A 241 20.30 -26.61 4.59
CA ILE A 241 20.71 -26.49 3.18
C ILE A 241 21.69 -27.63 2.88
N SER A 242 21.38 -28.45 1.88
CA SER A 242 22.26 -29.50 1.43
C SER A 242 22.43 -29.53 -0.09
N GLU A 243 23.57 -30.00 -0.57
CA GLU A 243 23.74 -30.31 -1.97
C GLU A 243 22.97 -31.63 -2.30
N PRO A 244 22.30 -31.69 -3.47
CA PRO A 244 21.74 -32.95 -3.90
C PRO A 244 22.88 -33.98 -4.10
N THR A 245 22.79 -35.11 -3.43
CA THR A 245 23.74 -36.23 -3.64
C THR A 245 23.69 -36.66 -5.10
N ARG A 246 24.82 -36.49 -5.81
CA ARG A 246 24.95 -37.06 -7.16
C ARG A 246 24.88 -38.59 -7.03
N PRO A 247 24.02 -39.28 -7.79
CA PRO A 247 24.16 -40.73 -7.92
C PRO A 247 25.52 -40.98 -8.61
N TYR A 248 26.34 -41.80 -8.01
CA TYR A 248 27.58 -42.32 -8.60
C TYR A 248 27.25 -43.14 -9.85
#